data_25ff99a331241debb9ef78933c44fed5
#
_entry.id   25ff99a331241debb9ef78933c44fed5
#
_cell.length_a   1.000
_cell.length_b   1.000
_cell.length_c   1.000
_cell.angle_alpha   90.00
_cell.angle_beta   90.00
_cell.angle_gamma   90.00
#
_symmetry.space_group_name_H-M   'P 1'
#
loop_
_entity.id
_entity.type
_entity.pdbx_description
1 polymer ?
#
loop_
_entity_poly.entity_id
_entity_poly.type
_entity_poly.pdbx_seq_one_letter_code
_entity_poly.pdbx_strand_id
1 'polypeptide(L)'
;MYENHHPNTPEVTQEDMNQLFTPFNIGKVQIKNRFCMGPMGISGIQGSLQDWNDVVQEYFLERAKGGFGLITTGVLFTDTEIDYFDPKSMKSPLHNPTVFRRGAERLVERLGAYD
;
A
#
# COMPACT_ATOMS: atom_id res chain seq x y z
N MET A 1 -12.00 24.74 17.09
CA MET A 1 -10.61 24.65 17.49
C MET A 1 -10.51 23.51 18.49
N TYR A 2 -10.02 22.34 18.09
CA TYR A 2 -9.82 21.21 19.00
C TYR A 2 -8.41 21.36 19.60
N GLU A 3 -8.29 21.96 20.75
CA GLU A 3 -7.09 21.86 21.57
C GLU A 3 -7.14 20.54 22.35
N ASN A 4 -6.77 19.45 21.72
CA ASN A 4 -6.46 18.21 22.42
C ASN A 4 -4.98 18.22 22.85
N HIS A 5 -4.63 19.11 23.74
CA HIS A 5 -3.38 18.99 24.47
C HIS A 5 -3.59 18.04 25.65
N HIS A 6 -3.26 16.76 25.44
CA HIS A 6 -3.01 15.87 26.57
C HIS A 6 -1.77 16.40 27.32
N PRO A 7 -1.89 16.73 28.61
CA PRO A 7 -0.82 17.39 29.36
C PRO A 7 0.48 16.56 29.53
N ASN A 8 0.50 15.33 29.04
CA ASN A 8 1.65 14.41 29.07
C ASN A 8 2.12 13.96 27.68
N THR A 9 1.69 14.60 26.60
CA THR A 9 2.24 14.30 25.28
C THR A 9 3.59 14.99 25.15
N PRO A 10 4.70 14.24 24.95
CA PRO A 10 5.99 14.89 24.76
C PRO A 10 5.96 15.78 23.52
N GLU A 11 6.57 16.95 23.65
CA GLU A 11 6.68 17.89 22.54
C GLU A 11 7.55 17.28 21.44
N VAL A 12 7.00 17.17 20.22
CA VAL A 12 7.73 16.63 19.06
C VAL A 12 8.75 17.66 18.60
N THR A 13 10.00 17.30 18.65
CA THR A 13 11.10 18.17 18.22
C THR A 13 11.35 18.10 16.71
N GLN A 14 12.08 19.07 16.16
CA GLN A 14 12.53 19.04 14.76
C GLN A 14 13.43 17.83 14.49
N GLU A 15 14.20 17.39 15.48
CA GLU A 15 15.06 16.19 15.37
C GLU A 15 14.23 14.93 15.23
N ASP A 16 13.14 14.80 16.00
CA ASP A 16 12.20 13.68 15.88
C ASP A 16 11.57 13.64 14.49
N MET A 17 11.21 14.80 13.95
CA MET A 17 10.68 14.89 12.58
C MET A 17 11.71 14.47 11.53
N ASN A 18 12.98 14.86 11.71
CA ASN A 18 14.06 14.50 10.79
C ASN A 18 14.31 12.98 10.77
N GLN A 19 14.09 12.28 11.87
CA GLN A 19 14.23 10.83 11.93
C GLN A 19 13.27 10.09 10.99
N LEU A 20 12.12 10.66 10.67
CA LEU A 20 11.17 10.08 9.72
C LEU A 20 11.76 9.89 8.32
N PHE A 21 12.73 10.75 7.97
CA PHE A 21 13.38 10.73 6.65
C PHE A 21 14.69 9.92 6.63
N THR A 22 15.04 9.28 7.74
CA THR A 22 16.24 8.43 7.78
C THR A 22 15.92 7.01 7.29
N PRO A 23 16.87 6.34 6.58
CA PRO A 23 16.71 4.95 6.18
C PRO A 23 16.48 4.02 7.38
N PHE A 24 15.74 2.96 7.15
CA PHE A 24 15.44 1.95 8.17
C PHE A 24 15.54 0.53 7.59
N ASN A 25 16.05 -0.41 8.39
CA ASN A 25 16.18 -1.80 7.96
C ASN A 25 15.04 -2.65 8.50
N ILE A 26 14.38 -3.38 7.62
CA ILE A 26 13.41 -4.44 7.94
C ILE A 26 14.08 -5.78 7.61
N GLY A 27 14.67 -6.40 8.60
CA GLY A 27 15.52 -7.56 8.39
C GLY A 27 16.73 -7.21 7.50
N LYS A 28 16.78 -7.82 6.31
CA LYS A 28 17.86 -7.60 5.33
C LYS A 28 17.54 -6.50 4.29
N VAL A 29 16.33 -5.97 4.31
CA VAL A 29 15.88 -4.96 3.34
C VAL A 29 15.98 -3.58 3.98
N GLN A 30 16.64 -2.65 3.29
CA GLN A 30 16.66 -1.25 3.70
C GLN A 30 15.57 -0.49 2.94
N ILE A 31 14.76 0.26 3.69
CA ILE A 31 13.80 1.24 3.15
C ILE A 31 14.35 2.66 3.29
N LYS A 32 14.07 3.52 2.33
CA LYS A 32 14.66 4.86 2.21
C LYS A 32 14.23 5.85 3.30
N ASN A 33 13.11 5.61 3.94
CA ASN A 33 12.60 6.42 5.05
C ASN A 33 11.60 5.61 5.89
N ARG A 34 11.04 6.21 6.93
CA ARG A 34 10.12 5.55 7.88
C ARG A 34 8.65 5.79 7.59
N PHE A 35 8.31 6.32 6.42
CA PHE A 35 6.92 6.46 6.00
C PHE A 35 6.42 5.15 5.39
N CYS A 36 5.38 4.60 6.00
CA CYS A 36 4.75 3.38 5.56
C CYS A 36 3.29 3.63 5.18
N MET A 37 2.90 3.21 4.00
CA MET A 37 1.50 3.12 3.62
C MET A 37 0.94 1.78 4.11
N GLY A 38 0.00 1.84 5.07
CA GLY A 38 -0.70 0.66 5.57
C GLY A 38 -1.61 0.03 4.51
N PRO A 39 -1.99 -1.25 4.67
CA PRO A 39 -2.89 -1.93 3.75
C PRO A 39 -4.28 -1.31 3.81
N MET A 40 -4.82 -0.94 2.66
CA MET A 40 -6.19 -0.43 2.52
C MET A 40 -6.88 -1.10 1.35
N GLY A 41 -8.11 -1.56 1.57
CA GLY A 41 -8.97 -2.02 0.47
C GLY A 41 -9.33 -0.84 -0.42
N ILE A 42 -8.96 -0.92 -1.70
CA ILE A 42 -9.27 0.12 -2.68
C ILE A 42 -10.66 -0.18 -3.27
N SER A 43 -11.69 -0.04 -2.44
CA SER A 43 -13.07 -0.22 -2.90
C SER A 43 -13.44 0.90 -3.89
N GLY A 44 -14.13 0.52 -4.97
CA GLY A 44 -14.59 1.45 -6.00
C GLY A 44 -13.63 1.67 -7.16
N ILE A 45 -12.40 1.18 -7.11
CA ILE A 45 -11.51 1.13 -8.26
C ILE A 45 -11.73 -0.20 -8.98
N GLN A 46 -12.22 -0.14 -10.21
CA GLN A 46 -12.45 -1.32 -11.03
C GLN A 46 -11.13 -2.08 -11.26
N GLY A 47 -11.13 -3.39 -11.01
CA GLY A 47 -9.95 -4.24 -11.15
C GLY A 47 -9.01 -4.25 -9.94
N SER A 48 -9.30 -3.49 -8.87
CA SER A 48 -8.43 -3.38 -7.70
C SER A 48 -8.17 -4.71 -6.98
N LEU A 49 -9.10 -5.64 -7.11
CA LEU A 49 -9.09 -6.92 -6.39
C LEU A 49 -8.82 -8.11 -7.31
N GLN A 50 -8.65 -7.89 -8.61
CA GLN A 50 -8.58 -8.98 -9.59
C GLN A 50 -7.24 -9.08 -10.31
N ASP A 51 -6.80 -8.01 -10.94
CA ASP A 51 -5.71 -8.04 -11.91
C ASP A 51 -4.67 -6.93 -11.75
N TRP A 52 -4.88 -6.03 -10.79
CA TRP A 52 -4.06 -4.84 -10.63
C TRP A 52 -3.81 -4.13 -11.97
N ASN A 53 -4.91 -3.74 -12.60
CA ASN A 53 -4.89 -3.02 -13.87
C ASN A 53 -4.16 -1.66 -13.76
N ASP A 54 -4.06 -0.94 -14.86
CA ASP A 54 -3.32 0.32 -14.92
C ASP A 54 -3.81 1.35 -13.88
N VAL A 55 -5.11 1.40 -13.61
CA VAL A 55 -5.68 2.34 -12.62
C VAL A 55 -5.18 2.02 -11.21
N VAL A 56 -5.16 0.73 -10.85
CA VAL A 56 -4.64 0.28 -9.55
C VAL A 56 -3.13 0.52 -9.47
N GLN A 57 -2.40 0.26 -10.55
CA GLN A 57 -0.97 0.51 -10.59
C GLN A 57 -0.66 1.98 -10.40
N GLU A 58 -1.35 2.89 -11.11
CA GLU A 58 -1.18 4.33 -10.91
C GLU A 58 -1.47 4.76 -9.46
N TYR A 59 -2.47 4.16 -8.83
CA TYR A 59 -2.75 4.42 -7.42
C TYR A 59 -1.53 4.19 -6.52
N PHE A 60 -0.80 3.09 -6.70
CA PHE A 60 0.40 2.80 -5.91
C PHE A 60 1.61 3.61 -6.36
N LEU A 61 1.76 3.83 -7.67
CA LEU A 61 2.86 4.63 -8.22
C LEU A 61 2.83 6.08 -7.74
N GLU A 62 1.66 6.70 -7.64
CA GLU A 62 1.56 8.07 -7.10
C GLU A 62 2.04 8.15 -5.64
N ARG A 63 1.86 7.10 -4.85
CA ARG A 63 2.39 7.03 -3.47
C ARG A 63 3.89 6.83 -3.46
N ALA A 64 4.42 6.01 -4.34
CA ALA A 64 5.87 5.83 -4.48
C ALA A 64 6.55 7.13 -4.94
N LYS A 65 5.98 7.84 -5.92
CA LYS A 65 6.40 9.19 -6.34
C LYS A 65 6.35 10.19 -5.18
N GLY A 66 5.33 10.08 -4.32
CA GLY A 66 5.18 10.88 -3.10
C GLY A 66 6.22 10.57 -2.03
N GLY A 67 7.08 9.57 -2.23
CA GLY A 67 8.24 9.30 -1.39
C GLY A 67 8.03 8.29 -0.27
N PHE A 68 6.94 7.51 -0.24
CA PHE A 68 6.80 6.43 0.76
C PHE A 68 7.96 5.43 0.68
N GLY A 69 8.53 5.09 1.84
CA GLY A 69 9.59 4.08 1.96
C GLY A 69 9.07 2.64 1.90
N LEU A 70 7.83 2.42 2.33
CA LEU A 70 7.16 1.12 2.27
C LEU A 70 5.71 1.31 1.86
N ILE A 71 5.26 0.53 0.90
CA ILE A 71 3.87 0.51 0.45
C ILE A 71 3.34 -0.92 0.60
N THR A 72 2.29 -1.07 1.42
CA THR A 72 1.56 -2.33 1.53
C THR A 72 0.33 -2.26 0.63
N THR A 73 0.20 -3.23 -0.26
CA THR A 73 -0.96 -3.33 -1.14
C THR A 73 -2.23 -3.66 -0.36
N GLY A 74 -3.37 -3.48 -0.98
CA GLY A 74 -4.66 -3.69 -0.33
C GLY A 74 -5.04 -5.16 -0.14
N VAL A 75 -6.29 -5.37 0.19
CA VAL A 75 -6.88 -6.68 0.47
C VAL A 75 -6.79 -7.61 -0.73
N LEU A 76 -6.37 -8.83 -0.50
CA LEU A 76 -6.47 -9.96 -1.42
C LEU A 76 -7.39 -10.99 -0.81
N PHE A 77 -8.49 -11.28 -1.49
CA PHE A 77 -9.42 -12.33 -1.04
C PHE A 77 -8.86 -13.70 -1.37
N THR A 78 -8.81 -14.57 -0.40
CA THR A 78 -8.33 -15.96 -0.57
C THR A 78 -9.46 -16.90 -1.00
N ASP A 79 -10.70 -16.54 -0.69
CA ASP A 79 -11.88 -17.34 -1.00
C ASP A 79 -13.06 -16.42 -1.35
N THR A 80 -13.83 -16.79 -2.37
CA THR A 80 -15.05 -16.09 -2.80
C THR A 80 -16.32 -16.87 -2.54
N GLU A 81 -16.22 -18.13 -2.08
CA GLU A 81 -17.37 -18.99 -1.80
C GLU A 81 -17.86 -18.82 -0.35
N ILE A 82 -16.93 -18.58 0.57
CA ILE A 82 -17.20 -18.45 2.01
C ILE A 82 -17.39 -16.99 2.40
N ASP A 83 -16.54 -16.11 1.88
CA ASP A 83 -16.66 -14.65 2.10
C ASP A 83 -17.64 -14.07 1.09
N TYR A 84 -18.90 -13.99 1.48
CA TYR A 84 -19.97 -13.44 0.66
C TYR A 84 -19.87 -11.93 0.53
N PHE A 85 -18.98 -11.48 -0.33
CA PHE A 85 -18.97 -10.12 -0.85
C PHE A 85 -19.53 -10.15 -2.28
N ASP A 86 -20.21 -9.08 -2.71
CA ASP A 86 -20.91 -9.02 -3.99
C ASP A 86 -20.11 -9.68 -5.14
N PRO A 87 -20.60 -10.81 -5.70
CA PRO A 87 -19.88 -11.59 -6.71
C PRO A 87 -19.58 -10.82 -8.00
N LYS A 88 -20.23 -9.67 -8.22
CA LYS A 88 -20.03 -8.85 -9.42
C LYS A 88 -18.83 -7.91 -9.34
N SER A 89 -18.41 -7.55 -8.14
CA SER A 89 -17.33 -6.58 -7.92
C SER A 89 -16.02 -7.17 -7.43
N MET A 90 -16.04 -8.41 -6.90
CA MET A 90 -14.89 -8.98 -6.17
C MET A 90 -14.60 -10.41 -6.58
N LYS A 91 -13.92 -10.59 -7.71
CA LYS A 91 -13.36 -11.90 -8.05
C LYS A 91 -12.00 -12.06 -7.36
N SER A 92 -11.84 -13.17 -6.62
CA SER A 92 -10.57 -13.52 -6.00
C SER A 92 -9.44 -13.59 -7.03
N PRO A 93 -8.21 -13.17 -6.69
CA PRO A 93 -7.01 -13.43 -7.49
C PRO A 93 -6.84 -14.92 -7.82
N LEU A 94 -7.38 -15.80 -6.98
CA LEU A 94 -7.37 -17.25 -7.21
C LEU A 94 -8.21 -17.69 -8.43
N HIS A 95 -9.17 -16.86 -8.88
CA HIS A 95 -9.93 -17.15 -10.08
C HIS A 95 -9.10 -17.02 -11.36
N ASN A 96 -8.09 -16.14 -11.35
CA ASN A 96 -7.17 -16.01 -12.48
C ASN A 96 -5.76 -15.67 -11.99
N PRO A 97 -5.04 -16.64 -11.40
CA PRO A 97 -3.72 -16.40 -10.82
C PRO A 97 -2.69 -15.91 -11.85
N THR A 98 -2.87 -16.26 -13.11
CA THR A 98 -1.95 -15.81 -14.17
C THR A 98 -2.10 -14.30 -14.44
N VAL A 99 -3.32 -13.79 -14.47
CA VAL A 99 -3.58 -12.36 -14.69
C VAL A 99 -3.11 -11.56 -13.50
N PHE A 100 -3.45 -12.01 -12.29
CA PHE A 100 -2.98 -11.38 -11.05
C PHE A 100 -1.44 -11.31 -11.00
N ARG A 101 -0.77 -12.41 -11.30
CA ARG A 101 0.69 -12.47 -11.31
C ARG A 101 1.29 -11.44 -12.29
N ARG A 102 0.75 -11.34 -13.50
CA ARG A 102 1.23 -10.34 -14.48
C ARG A 102 1.03 -8.91 -13.99
N GLY A 103 -0.09 -8.61 -13.36
CA GLY A 103 -0.34 -7.30 -12.76
C GLY A 103 0.64 -6.98 -11.64
N ALA A 104 0.93 -7.95 -10.77
CA ALA A 104 1.91 -7.81 -9.70
C ALA A 104 3.34 -7.61 -10.22
N GLU A 105 3.77 -8.40 -11.20
CA GLU A 105 5.08 -8.28 -11.82
C GLU A 105 5.27 -6.90 -12.46
N ARG A 106 4.27 -6.40 -13.22
CA ARG A 106 4.29 -5.05 -13.78
C ARG A 106 4.36 -3.96 -12.72
N LEU A 107 3.60 -4.10 -11.64
CA LEU A 107 3.63 -3.13 -10.55
C LEU A 107 5.02 -3.06 -9.92
N VAL A 108 5.64 -4.20 -9.61
CA VAL A 108 6.98 -4.27 -9.04
C VAL A 108 8.02 -3.63 -9.98
N GLU A 109 7.97 -3.95 -11.27
CA GLU A 109 8.86 -3.34 -12.27
C GLU A 109 8.72 -1.82 -12.31
N ARG A 110 7.51 -1.30 -12.32
CA ARG A 110 7.25 0.15 -12.36
C ARG A 110 7.63 0.85 -11.06
N LEU A 111 7.44 0.19 -9.91
CA LEU A 111 7.84 0.73 -8.60
C LEU A 111 9.35 0.85 -8.47
N GLY A 112 10.13 -0.05 -9.07
CA GLY A 112 11.59 -0.01 -9.05
C GLY A 112 12.20 1.27 -9.63
N ALA A 113 11.44 2.08 -10.35
CA ALA A 113 11.87 3.40 -10.80
C ALA A 113 11.89 4.46 -9.66
N TYR A 114 11.37 4.15 -8.49
CA TYR A 114 11.22 5.06 -7.34
C TYR A 114 11.95 4.59 -6.06
N ASP A 115 12.75 3.54 -6.18
CA ASP A 115 13.60 3.01 -5.10
C ASP A 115 14.81 3.93 -4.77
#